data_9241ba8cff3c1b0be35437a424793fdd
#
_entry.id   9241ba8cff3c1b0be35437a424793fdd
#
_cell.length_a   1.000
_cell.length_b   1.000
_cell.length_c   1.000
_cell.angle_alpha   90.00
_cell.angle_beta   90.00
_cell.angle_gamma   90.00
#
_symmetry.space_group_name_H-M   'P 1'
#
loop_
_entity.id
_entity.type
_entity.pdbx_description
1 polymer ?
#
loop_
_entity_poly.entity_id
_entity_poly.type
_entity_poly.pdbx_seq_one_letter_code
_entity_poly.pdbx_strand_id
1 'polypeptide(L)'
;MDFQQCTEALRSKVGESSGLDAILKFDCGADGVVVIDGKSVPNTVSNADREADCTVSITRENLEALLTGQLDPITGFMTGKFSVAGDMSVAMKLQRVV
;
A
#
# COMPACT_ATOMS: atom_id res chain seq x y z
N MET A 1 11.66 0.40 -10.52
CA MET A 1 10.22 0.23 -10.91
C MET A 1 9.59 1.58 -11.19
N ASP A 2 8.79 1.68 -12.24
CA ASP A 2 7.91 2.83 -12.40
C ASP A 2 6.64 2.62 -11.56
N PHE A 3 5.77 3.63 -11.55
CA PHE A 3 4.55 3.57 -10.74
C PHE A 3 3.61 2.43 -11.15
N GLN A 4 3.50 2.18 -12.45
CA GLN A 4 2.67 1.09 -12.97
C GLN A 4 3.21 -0.27 -12.52
N GLN A 5 4.52 -0.45 -12.53
CA GLN A 5 5.15 -1.68 -12.04
C GLN A 5 4.93 -1.87 -10.55
N CYS A 6 4.95 -0.78 -9.76
CA CYS A 6 4.61 -0.85 -8.34
C CYS A 6 3.17 -1.32 -8.15
N THR A 7 2.23 -0.78 -8.93
CA THR A 7 0.82 -1.20 -8.89
C THR A 7 0.69 -2.70 -9.19
N GLU A 8 1.36 -3.18 -10.22
CA GLU A 8 1.30 -4.60 -10.60
C GLU A 8 1.94 -5.49 -9.55
N ALA A 9 3.03 -5.04 -8.92
CA ALA A 9 3.67 -5.78 -7.84
C ALA A 9 2.74 -5.90 -6.63
N LEU A 10 2.03 -4.82 -6.28
CA LEU A 10 1.03 -4.85 -5.22
C LEU A 10 -0.12 -5.80 -5.57
N ARG A 11 -0.61 -5.75 -6.81
CA ARG A 11 -1.68 -6.63 -7.26
C ARG A 11 -1.28 -8.10 -7.11
N SER A 12 -0.04 -8.43 -7.46
CA SER A 12 0.50 -9.76 -7.33
C SER A 12 0.57 -10.23 -5.87
N LYS A 13 0.99 -9.34 -4.97
CA LYS A 13 1.11 -9.65 -3.54
C LYS A 13 -0.24 -9.75 -2.85
N VAL A 14 -1.21 -8.92 -3.26
CA VAL A 14 -2.58 -8.94 -2.72
C VAL A 14 -3.30 -10.22 -3.12
N GLY A 15 -3.18 -10.63 -4.38
CA GLY A 15 -3.89 -11.78 -4.90
C GLY A 15 -5.40 -11.62 -4.78
N GLU A 16 -6.10 -12.68 -4.43
CA GLU A 16 -7.55 -12.67 -4.24
C GLU A 16 -7.96 -12.33 -2.81
N SER A 17 -7.07 -12.56 -1.84
CA SER A 17 -7.32 -12.31 -0.43
C SER A 17 -6.04 -11.88 0.26
N SER A 18 -6.00 -10.60 0.66
CA SER A 18 -4.84 -10.02 1.34
C SER A 18 -4.88 -10.21 2.86
N GLY A 19 -6.07 -10.50 3.41
CA GLY A 19 -6.27 -10.52 4.85
C GLY A 19 -6.42 -9.12 5.47
N LEU A 20 -6.49 -8.06 4.66
CA LEU A 20 -6.64 -6.68 5.16
C LEU A 20 -8.01 -6.44 5.79
N ASP A 21 -9.07 -6.93 5.16
CA ASP A 21 -10.45 -6.68 5.54
C ASP A 21 -10.74 -5.19 5.71
N ALA A 22 -10.13 -4.38 4.87
CA ALA A 22 -10.19 -2.91 4.90
C ALA A 22 -9.72 -2.36 3.57
N ILE A 23 -9.90 -1.05 3.37
CA ILE A 23 -9.42 -0.34 2.19
C ILE A 23 -8.13 0.41 2.58
N LEU A 24 -7.05 0.10 1.89
CA LEU A 24 -5.73 0.69 2.10
C LEU A 24 -5.31 1.46 0.86
N LYS A 25 -4.89 2.71 1.03
CA LYS A 25 -4.42 3.54 -0.06
C LYS A 25 -2.95 3.92 0.13
N PHE A 26 -2.16 3.73 -0.93
CA PHE A 26 -0.81 4.29 -1.03
C PHE A 26 -0.90 5.56 -1.85
N ASP A 27 -0.59 6.69 -1.24
CA ASP A 27 -0.59 7.99 -1.92
C ASP A 27 0.86 8.38 -2.24
N CYS A 28 1.20 8.30 -3.52
CA CYS A 28 2.54 8.65 -4.01
C CYS A 28 2.60 10.06 -4.59
N GLY A 29 1.71 10.95 -4.17
CA GLY A 29 1.71 12.34 -4.60
C GLY A 29 1.48 12.48 -6.10
N ALA A 30 2.41 13.15 -6.78
CA ALA A 30 2.29 13.42 -8.21
C ALA A 30 2.28 12.14 -9.08
N ASP A 31 2.84 11.05 -8.59
CA ASP A 31 2.84 9.77 -9.31
C ASP A 31 1.47 9.10 -9.31
N GLY A 32 0.62 9.41 -8.34
CA GLY A 32 -0.73 8.88 -8.24
C GLY A 32 -0.97 8.08 -6.97
N VAL A 33 -2.07 7.34 -6.96
CA VAL A 33 -2.46 6.51 -5.82
C VAL A 33 -2.63 5.06 -6.24
N VAL A 34 -2.42 4.14 -5.29
CA VAL A 34 -2.77 2.73 -5.44
C VAL A 34 -3.73 2.39 -4.31
N VAL A 35 -4.91 1.92 -4.66
CA VAL A 35 -5.95 1.58 -3.69
C VAL A 35 -6.17 0.07 -3.67
N ILE A 36 -6.03 -0.51 -2.49
CA ILE A 36 -6.29 -1.94 -2.28
C ILE A 36 -7.63 -2.04 -1.56
N ASP A 37 -8.62 -2.62 -2.23
CA ASP A 37 -9.92 -2.91 -1.62
C ASP A 37 -9.90 -4.34 -1.07
N GLY A 38 -9.60 -4.43 0.22
CA GLY A 38 -9.57 -5.71 0.92
C GLY A 38 -10.92 -6.16 1.46
N LYS A 39 -11.98 -5.39 1.21
CA LYS A 39 -13.35 -5.75 1.59
C LYS A 39 -14.10 -6.46 0.49
N SER A 40 -13.73 -6.22 -0.76
CA SER A 40 -14.36 -6.91 -1.90
C SER A 40 -13.82 -8.34 -2.02
N VAL A 41 -14.61 -9.21 -2.65
CA VAL A 41 -14.21 -10.60 -2.89
C VAL A 41 -14.37 -10.88 -4.40
N PRO A 42 -13.28 -11.10 -5.13
CA PRO A 42 -11.89 -11.05 -4.67
C PRO A 42 -11.42 -9.63 -4.34
N ASN A 43 -10.33 -9.50 -3.61
CA ASN A 43 -9.71 -8.20 -3.36
C ASN A 43 -9.26 -7.57 -4.68
N THR A 44 -9.31 -6.24 -4.75
CA THR A 44 -8.94 -5.52 -5.98
C THR A 44 -7.86 -4.49 -5.69
N VAL A 45 -7.09 -4.17 -6.72
CA VAL A 45 -6.05 -3.13 -6.70
C VAL A 45 -6.30 -2.21 -7.89
N SER A 46 -6.41 -0.91 -7.63
CA SER A 46 -6.67 0.08 -8.67
C SER A 46 -5.91 1.37 -8.44
N ASN A 47 -5.88 2.22 -9.46
CA ASN A 47 -5.28 3.55 -9.37
C ASN A 47 -6.35 4.66 -9.29
N ALA A 48 -7.62 4.29 -9.14
CA ALA A 48 -8.71 5.25 -8.97
C ALA A 48 -8.75 5.70 -7.51
N ASP A 49 -8.61 7.01 -7.30
CA ASP A 49 -8.62 7.56 -5.95
C ASP A 49 -10.00 7.42 -5.31
N ARG A 50 -10.01 7.08 -4.04
CA ARG A 50 -11.21 6.96 -3.23
C ARG A 50 -10.85 7.09 -1.77
N GLU A 51 -11.85 7.25 -0.91
CA GLU A 51 -11.62 7.21 0.54
C GLU A 51 -11.14 5.82 0.96
N ALA A 52 -10.25 5.80 1.93
CA ALA A 52 -9.68 4.57 2.46
C ALA A 52 -9.73 4.58 3.99
N ASP A 53 -9.73 3.40 4.58
CA ASP A 53 -9.66 3.25 6.04
C ASP A 53 -8.29 3.67 6.57
N CYS A 54 -7.26 3.49 5.75
CA CYS A 54 -5.89 3.88 6.07
C CYS A 54 -5.20 4.39 4.81
N THR A 55 -4.47 5.50 4.93
CA THR A 55 -3.69 6.06 3.82
C THR A 55 -2.23 6.11 4.21
N VAL A 56 -1.37 5.55 3.36
CA VAL A 56 0.09 5.59 3.51
C VAL A 56 0.62 6.58 2.48
N SER A 57 1.15 7.71 2.97
CA SER A 57 1.79 8.72 2.12
C SER A 57 3.26 8.35 1.97
N ILE A 58 3.66 8.01 0.77
CA ILE A 58 4.97 7.41 0.50
C ILE A 58 5.43 7.79 -0.90
N THR A 59 6.74 7.98 -1.08
CA THR A 59 7.26 8.19 -2.42
C THR A 59 7.26 6.88 -3.20
N ARG A 60 7.21 6.99 -4.54
CA ARG A 60 7.33 5.81 -5.40
C ARG A 60 8.60 5.01 -5.09
N GLU A 61 9.70 5.70 -4.84
CA GLU A 61 10.99 5.07 -4.54
C GLU A 61 10.95 4.26 -3.24
N ASN A 62 10.33 4.81 -2.20
CA ASN A 62 10.18 4.11 -0.93
C ASN A 62 9.16 2.96 -1.04
N LEU A 63 8.12 3.12 -1.84
CA LEU A 63 7.19 2.03 -2.12
C LEU A 63 7.89 0.87 -2.82
N GLU A 64 8.72 1.18 -3.82
CA GLU A 64 9.55 0.17 -4.48
C GLU A 64 10.45 -0.55 -3.47
N ALA A 65 11.08 0.19 -2.57
CA ALA A 65 11.95 -0.40 -1.55
C ALA A 65 11.20 -1.36 -0.63
N LEU A 66 9.95 -1.03 -0.28
CA LEU A 66 9.08 -1.96 0.47
C LEU A 66 8.78 -3.21 -0.34
N LEU A 67 8.45 -3.04 -1.61
CA LEU A 67 8.04 -4.15 -2.49
C LEU A 67 9.18 -5.10 -2.81
N THR A 68 10.41 -4.59 -2.82
CA THR A 68 11.61 -5.40 -3.13
C THR A 68 12.33 -5.92 -1.88
N GLY A 69 11.79 -5.63 -0.70
CA GLY A 69 12.38 -6.08 0.57
C GLY A 69 13.59 -5.27 1.03
N GLN A 70 13.89 -4.15 0.38
CA GLN A 70 15.01 -3.28 0.77
C GLN A 70 14.66 -2.37 1.93
N LEU A 71 13.38 -2.15 2.19
CA LEU A 71 12.89 -1.35 3.30
C LEU A 71 11.88 -2.17 4.08
N ASP A 72 12.15 -2.36 5.36
CA ASP A 72 11.21 -3.03 6.25
C ASP A 72 10.07 -2.06 6.61
N PRO A 73 8.79 -2.49 6.58
CA PRO A 73 7.66 -1.61 6.88
C PRO A 73 7.74 -0.96 8.26
N ILE A 74 8.14 -1.70 9.29
CA ILE A 74 8.24 -1.17 10.65
C ILE A 74 9.36 -0.15 10.74
N THR A 75 10.54 -0.49 10.23
CA THR A 75 11.69 0.41 10.19
C THR A 75 11.39 1.66 9.37
N GLY A 76 10.75 1.48 8.22
CA GLY A 76 10.38 2.60 7.35
C GLY A 76 9.44 3.59 8.03
N PHE A 77 8.45 3.08 8.76
CA PHE A 77 7.54 3.92 9.53
C PHE A 77 8.28 4.67 10.64
N MET A 78 9.11 3.97 11.40
CA MET A 78 9.85 4.56 12.54
C MET A 78 10.89 5.58 12.10
N THR A 79 11.46 5.43 10.92
CA THR A 79 12.48 6.36 10.40
C THR A 79 11.91 7.46 9.52
N GLY A 80 10.59 7.56 9.42
CA GLY A 80 9.92 8.61 8.64
C GLY A 80 10.00 8.45 7.14
N LYS A 81 10.24 7.25 6.63
CA LYS A 81 10.28 6.98 5.19
C LYS A 81 8.89 7.07 4.55
N PHE A 82 7.86 6.93 5.35
CA PHE A 82 6.47 7.17 4.94
C PHE A 82 5.65 7.54 6.17
N SER A 83 4.48 8.12 5.94
CA SER A 83 3.55 8.48 7.01
C SER A 83 2.23 7.74 6.83
N VAL A 84 1.50 7.59 7.92
CA VAL A 84 0.25 6.83 7.96
C VAL A 84 -0.83 7.70 8.58
N ALA A 85 -2.00 7.73 7.94
CA ALA A 85 -3.18 8.41 8.46
C ALA A 85 -4.37 7.47 8.39
N GLY A 86 -5.22 7.50 9.41
CA GLY A 86 -6.42 6.69 9.49
C GLY A 86 -6.29 5.54 10.47
N ASP A 87 -6.86 4.40 10.14
CA ASP A 87 -6.94 3.24 11.03
C ASP A 87 -5.57 2.55 11.16
N MET A 88 -4.98 2.66 12.34
CA MET A 88 -3.67 2.07 12.62
C MET A 88 -3.70 0.54 12.62
N SER A 89 -4.85 -0.08 12.87
CA SER A 89 -4.96 -1.54 12.81
C SER A 89 -4.75 -2.04 11.37
N VAL A 90 -5.15 -1.25 10.39
CA VAL A 90 -4.91 -1.53 8.97
C VAL A 90 -3.43 -1.35 8.64
N ALA A 91 -2.83 -0.28 9.17
CA ALA A 91 -1.39 -0.04 8.97
C ALA A 91 -0.53 -1.19 9.50
N MET A 92 -0.92 -1.80 10.58
CA MET A 92 -0.20 -2.96 11.14
C MET A 92 -0.26 -4.19 10.25
N LYS A 93 -1.22 -4.24 9.32
CA LYS A 93 -1.35 -5.31 8.33
C LYS A 93 -0.60 -5.01 7.03
N LEU A 94 0.14 -3.90 6.97
CA LEU A 94 0.87 -3.48 5.77
C LEU A 94 1.81 -4.57 5.25
N GLN A 95 2.41 -5.34 6.14
CA GLN A 95 3.31 -6.44 5.79
C GLN A 95 2.65 -7.51 4.92
N ARG A 96 1.32 -7.60 4.94
CA ARG A 96 0.59 -8.60 4.16
C ARG A 96 0.56 -8.30 2.68
N VAL A 97 0.86 -7.06 2.30
CA VAL A 97 0.73 -6.60 0.91
C VAL A 97 2.03 -6.04 0.31
N VAL A 98 3.08 -5.92 1.10
CA VAL A 98 4.38 -5.41 0.61
C VAL A 98 5.56 -6.37 0.79
#